data_1a84daa135291d7fd7c97c3024f78280
#
_entry.id   1a84daa135291d7fd7c97c3024f78280
#
_cell.length_a   1.000
_cell.length_b   1.000
_cell.length_c   1.000
_cell.angle_alpha   90.00
_cell.angle_beta   90.00
_cell.angle_gamma   90.00
#
_symmetry.space_group_name_H-M   'P 1'
#
loop_
_entity.id
_entity.type
_entity.pdbx_description
1 polymer ?
#
loop_
_entity_poly.entity_id
_entity_poly.type
_entity_poly.pdbx_seq_one_letter_code
_entity_poly.pdbx_strand_id
1 'polypeptide(L)'
;NGKLILKRVVNRSPMNQNKEVRGDKRYYFQASLDYNRLFAHAHRVGVFGMVYQEEKTDVNFDSSDLIGSIPRRNLAYSGRFTYAYKDKYLAEFNWGCTGSENFEHGKQFGFFPAVSAGYVISEEAFMKKALPWIDQFKIRASYGEVGNDVLDGRRFPYVSLIDTDDGGSYSFGEFGTNRVQAYRIRTLGTPNLTW
;
A
#
# COMPACT_ATOMS: atom_id res chain seq x y z
N ASN A 1 39.25 23.23 -64.30
CA ASN A 1 39.79 22.97 -62.96
C ASN A 1 38.62 22.88 -61.96
N GLY A 2 38.04 21.68 -61.81
CA GLY A 2 37.01 21.44 -60.81
C GLY A 2 37.65 21.30 -59.43
N LYS A 3 37.49 22.29 -58.55
CA LYS A 3 37.80 22.16 -57.12
C LYS A 3 36.67 21.42 -56.40
N LEU A 4 36.97 20.25 -55.85
CA LEU A 4 36.07 19.54 -54.93
C LEU A 4 35.94 20.37 -53.63
N ILE A 5 34.76 20.89 -53.36
CA ILE A 5 34.45 21.57 -52.09
C ILE A 5 33.77 20.54 -51.18
N LEU A 6 34.48 20.05 -50.19
CA LEU A 6 33.96 19.21 -49.16
C LEU A 6 33.18 20.05 -48.13
N LYS A 7 31.87 19.94 -48.11
CA LYS A 7 31.02 20.57 -47.08
C LYS A 7 30.76 19.56 -45.99
N ARG A 8 31.06 19.94 -44.75
CA ARG A 8 30.75 19.12 -43.58
C ARG A 8 29.22 19.04 -43.43
N VAL A 9 28.65 17.84 -43.56
CA VAL A 9 27.21 17.61 -43.48
C VAL A 9 26.75 17.41 -42.02
N VAL A 10 27.64 17.01 -41.13
CA VAL A 10 27.35 16.75 -39.72
C VAL A 10 28.31 17.55 -38.84
N ASN A 11 27.77 18.37 -37.95
CA ASN A 11 28.58 19.03 -36.93
C ASN A 11 29.12 17.99 -35.93
N ARG A 12 30.41 18.11 -35.59
CA ARG A 12 30.93 17.34 -34.46
C ARG A 12 30.29 17.85 -33.19
N SER A 13 29.34 17.12 -32.62
CA SER A 13 28.93 17.33 -31.25
C SER A 13 29.91 16.62 -30.32
N PRO A 14 30.34 17.25 -29.23
CA PRO A 14 31.11 16.59 -28.21
C PRO A 14 30.31 15.39 -27.68
N MET A 15 31.02 14.31 -27.35
CA MET A 15 30.40 13.15 -26.71
C MET A 15 29.81 13.62 -25.39
N ASN A 16 28.48 13.51 -25.25
CA ASN A 16 27.79 13.88 -24.04
C ASN A 16 27.47 12.59 -23.27
N GLN A 17 27.98 12.47 -22.07
CA GLN A 17 27.74 11.33 -21.20
C GLN A 17 26.73 11.76 -20.14
N ASN A 18 25.50 11.26 -20.23
CA ASN A 18 24.52 11.37 -19.14
C ASN A 18 24.77 10.21 -18.17
N LYS A 19 25.05 10.54 -16.92
CA LYS A 19 25.12 9.58 -15.84
C LYS A 19 23.85 9.70 -15.01
N GLU A 20 23.01 8.70 -15.08
CA GLU A 20 21.86 8.56 -14.21
C GLU A 20 22.21 7.60 -13.06
N VAL A 21 22.07 8.07 -11.83
CA VAL A 21 22.29 7.24 -10.64
C VAL A 21 20.91 6.95 -10.07
N ARG A 22 20.51 5.69 -10.06
CA ARG A 22 19.25 5.23 -9.45
C ARG A 22 19.57 4.50 -8.16
N GLY A 23 18.78 4.75 -7.14
CA GLY A 23 18.89 4.08 -5.86
C GLY A 23 17.57 4.18 -5.11
N ASP A 24 17.25 3.16 -4.37
CA ASP A 24 16.16 3.16 -3.40
C ASP A 24 16.70 2.73 -2.04
N LYS A 25 16.06 3.21 -0.98
CA LYS A 25 16.36 2.87 0.39
C LYS A 25 15.10 2.39 1.07
N ARG A 26 15.18 1.20 1.66
CA ARG A 26 14.06 0.59 2.36
C ARG A 26 14.47 0.19 3.75
N TYR A 27 13.74 0.66 4.74
CA TYR A 27 13.80 0.18 6.11
C TYR A 27 12.56 -0.67 6.36
N TYR A 28 12.78 -1.82 6.95
CA TYR A 28 11.73 -2.74 7.33
C TYR A 28 11.98 -3.23 8.74
N PHE A 29 10.96 -3.12 9.57
CA PHE A 29 10.95 -3.65 10.92
C PHE A 29 9.70 -4.49 11.11
N GLN A 30 9.86 -5.69 11.66
CA GLN A 30 8.76 -6.58 12.00
C GLN A 30 9.04 -7.23 13.35
N ALA A 31 8.04 -7.25 14.21
CA ALA A 31 8.04 -8.04 15.43
C ALA A 31 6.74 -8.83 15.54
N SER A 32 6.82 -10.07 15.99
CA SER A 32 5.65 -10.92 16.18
C SER A 32 5.77 -11.74 17.44
N LEU A 33 4.62 -12.03 18.03
CA LEU A 33 4.45 -12.91 19.18
C LEU A 33 3.44 -14.00 18.83
N ASP A 34 3.80 -15.24 19.05
CA ASP A 34 2.92 -16.38 18.87
C ASP A 34 2.84 -17.16 20.19
N TYR A 35 1.62 -17.44 20.63
CA TYR A 35 1.35 -18.25 21.80
C TYR A 35 0.29 -19.29 21.48
N ASN A 36 0.64 -20.57 21.68
CA ASN A 36 -0.27 -21.69 21.46
C ASN A 36 -0.23 -22.62 22.67
N ARG A 37 -1.40 -22.94 23.22
CA ARG A 37 -1.51 -23.83 24.36
C ARG A 37 -2.76 -24.70 24.32
N LEU A 38 -2.59 -25.95 24.74
CA LEU A 38 -3.68 -26.90 24.97
C LEU A 38 -4.00 -26.95 26.48
N PHE A 39 -5.23 -26.58 26.84
CA PHE A 39 -5.73 -26.63 28.20
C PHE A 39 -6.65 -27.84 28.36
N ALA A 40 -6.56 -28.52 29.51
CA ALA A 40 -7.44 -29.62 29.88
C ALA A 40 -7.60 -30.68 28.78
N HIS A 41 -6.58 -30.91 27.95
CA HIS A 41 -6.57 -31.84 26.80
C HIS A 41 -7.73 -31.67 25.80
N ALA A 42 -8.48 -30.57 25.88
CA ALA A 42 -9.66 -30.34 25.06
C ALA A 42 -9.72 -28.96 24.45
N HIS A 43 -9.11 -27.96 25.07
CA HIS A 43 -9.21 -26.58 24.66
C HIS A 43 -7.88 -26.09 24.09
N ARG A 44 -7.79 -25.93 22.80
CA ARG A 44 -6.61 -25.36 22.14
C ARG A 44 -6.85 -23.86 21.92
N VAL A 45 -5.97 -23.05 22.47
CA VAL A 45 -6.01 -21.59 22.35
C VAL A 45 -4.72 -21.13 21.66
N GLY A 46 -4.85 -20.35 20.63
CA GLY A 46 -3.75 -19.68 19.95
C GLY A 46 -3.96 -18.18 19.92
N VAL A 47 -2.91 -17.42 20.17
CA VAL A 47 -2.87 -15.98 20.09
C VAL A 47 -1.64 -15.57 19.27
N PHE A 48 -1.85 -14.81 18.23
CA PHE A 48 -0.79 -14.24 17.42
C PHE A 48 -0.95 -12.72 17.35
N GLY A 49 0.14 -12.00 17.50
CA GLY A 49 0.21 -10.57 17.34
C GLY A 49 1.43 -10.18 16.51
N MET A 50 1.29 -9.21 15.64
CA MET A 50 2.37 -8.72 14.80
C MET A 50 2.27 -7.21 14.64
N VAL A 51 3.42 -6.53 14.67
CA VAL A 51 3.60 -5.16 14.22
C VAL A 51 4.61 -5.15 13.08
N TYR A 52 4.32 -4.39 12.05
CA TYR A 52 5.30 -4.15 11.01
C TYR A 52 5.32 -2.67 10.62
N GLN A 53 6.50 -2.17 10.35
CA GLN A 53 6.75 -0.83 9.86
C GLN A 53 7.69 -0.89 8.65
N GLU A 54 7.35 -0.16 7.63
CA GLU A 54 8.16 -0.02 6.42
C GLU A 54 8.30 1.46 6.07
N GLU A 55 9.52 1.86 5.72
CA GLU A 55 9.81 3.16 5.10
C GLU A 55 10.59 2.92 3.82
N LYS A 56 10.08 3.41 2.70
CA LYS A 56 10.74 3.37 1.40
C LYS A 56 10.98 4.78 0.88
N THR A 57 12.23 5.08 0.54
CA THR A 57 12.65 6.35 -0.05
C THR A 57 13.21 6.09 -1.45
N ASP A 58 12.59 6.67 -2.47
CA ASP A 58 13.10 6.65 -3.83
C ASP A 58 14.03 7.85 -4.03
N VAL A 59 15.28 7.62 -4.41
CA VAL A 59 16.31 8.67 -4.60
C VAL A 59 16.19 9.32 -5.97
N ASN A 60 15.53 8.67 -6.91
CA ASN A 60 15.39 9.12 -8.30
C ASN A 60 13.99 9.68 -8.55
N PHE A 61 13.72 10.81 -7.96
CA PHE A 61 12.53 11.57 -8.32
C PHE A 61 12.92 12.68 -9.31
N ASP A 62 12.02 12.99 -10.20
CA ASP A 62 12.15 14.20 -11.02
C ASP A 62 12.06 15.41 -10.08
N SER A 63 12.97 16.37 -10.24
CA SER A 63 12.99 17.59 -9.41
C SER A 63 11.68 18.38 -9.45
N SER A 64 10.84 18.13 -10.44
CA SER A 64 9.48 18.66 -10.57
C SER A 64 8.44 17.87 -9.78
N ASP A 65 8.74 16.64 -9.34
CA ASP A 65 7.82 15.80 -8.56
C ASP A 65 8.14 15.85 -7.06
N LEU A 66 7.67 16.88 -6.39
CA LEU A 66 7.81 17.03 -4.95
C LEU A 66 7.19 15.86 -4.17
N ILE A 67 6.13 15.26 -4.68
CA ILE A 67 5.46 14.11 -4.05
C ILE A 67 6.31 12.86 -4.13
N GLY A 68 7.04 12.67 -5.23
CA GLY A 68 7.97 11.56 -5.40
C GLY A 68 9.12 11.56 -4.40
N SER A 69 9.53 12.75 -3.92
CA SER A 69 10.61 12.90 -2.94
C SER A 69 10.23 12.49 -1.52
N ILE A 70 8.94 12.41 -1.20
CA ILE A 70 8.47 12.08 0.14
C ILE A 70 8.60 10.57 0.37
N PRO A 71 9.25 10.12 1.46
CA PRO A 71 9.31 8.70 1.81
C PRO A 71 7.92 8.09 1.93
N ARG A 72 7.76 6.84 1.51
CA ARG A 72 6.53 6.06 1.72
C ARG A 72 6.63 5.32 3.04
N ARG A 73 5.66 5.52 3.93
CA ARG A 73 5.61 4.89 5.24
C ARG A 73 4.35 4.07 5.37
N ASN A 74 4.53 2.82 5.80
CA ASN A 74 3.46 1.91 6.13
C ASN A 74 3.66 1.43 7.56
N LEU A 75 2.58 1.44 8.33
CA LEU A 75 2.56 0.91 9.69
C LEU A 75 1.32 0.03 9.81
N ALA A 76 1.52 -1.24 10.21
CA ALA A 76 0.40 -2.13 10.41
C ALA A 76 0.55 -2.94 11.69
N TYR A 77 -0.57 -3.14 12.32
CA TYR A 77 -0.77 -4.06 13.43
C TYR A 77 -1.71 -5.14 12.99
N SER A 78 -1.43 -6.39 13.33
CA SER A 78 -2.35 -7.49 13.07
C SER A 78 -2.37 -8.46 14.23
N GLY A 79 -3.49 -9.11 14.40
CA GLY A 79 -3.65 -10.11 15.42
C GLY A 79 -4.59 -11.21 14.98
N ARG A 80 -4.38 -12.37 15.59
CA ARG A 80 -5.20 -13.55 15.40
C ARG A 80 -5.44 -14.22 16.74
N PHE A 81 -6.68 -14.55 17.00
CA PHE A 81 -7.09 -15.40 18.08
C PHE A 81 -7.73 -16.65 17.52
N THR A 82 -7.25 -17.83 17.91
CA THR A 82 -7.80 -19.11 17.49
C THR A 82 -8.23 -19.90 18.72
N TYR A 83 -9.39 -20.55 18.60
CA TYR A 83 -9.90 -21.45 19.61
C TYR A 83 -10.41 -22.72 18.97
N ALA A 84 -10.01 -23.87 19.54
CA ALA A 84 -10.52 -25.16 19.12
C ALA A 84 -10.93 -25.96 20.34
N TYR A 85 -12.14 -26.51 20.33
CA TYR A 85 -12.64 -27.41 21.33
C TYR A 85 -12.67 -28.83 20.79
N LYS A 86 -11.86 -29.71 21.40
CA LYS A 86 -11.69 -31.10 21.01
C LYS A 86 -11.37 -31.30 19.53
N ASP A 87 -10.75 -30.29 18.90
CA ASP A 87 -10.49 -30.21 17.46
C ASP A 87 -11.72 -30.37 16.55
N LYS A 88 -12.93 -30.28 17.12
CA LYS A 88 -14.22 -30.38 16.44
C LYS A 88 -14.81 -29.03 16.14
N TYR A 89 -14.88 -28.15 17.13
CA TYR A 89 -15.42 -26.80 17.03
C TYR A 89 -14.27 -25.81 16.96
N LEU A 90 -14.22 -25.08 15.88
CA LEU A 90 -13.15 -24.15 15.58
C LEU A 90 -13.71 -22.74 15.47
N ALA A 91 -13.05 -21.79 16.13
CA ALA A 91 -13.36 -20.37 16.01
C ALA A 91 -12.06 -19.61 15.81
N GLU A 92 -12.11 -18.61 14.96
CA GLU A 92 -10.96 -17.75 14.67
C GLU A 92 -11.45 -16.30 14.53
N PHE A 93 -10.73 -15.41 15.17
CA PHE A 93 -10.89 -13.98 15.04
C PHE A 93 -9.56 -13.38 14.58
N ASN A 94 -9.59 -12.71 13.44
CA ASN A 94 -8.46 -11.96 12.90
C ASN A 94 -8.80 -10.47 12.91
N TRP A 95 -7.81 -9.66 13.10
CA TRP A 95 -7.95 -8.22 12.93
C TRP A 95 -6.67 -7.64 12.35
N GLY A 96 -6.83 -6.63 11.52
CA GLY A 96 -5.75 -5.82 10.99
C GLY A 96 -6.05 -4.35 11.24
N CYS A 97 -5.04 -3.58 11.59
CA CYS A 97 -5.10 -2.14 11.67
C CYS A 97 -3.93 -1.60 10.85
N THR A 98 -4.23 -0.98 9.74
CA THR A 98 -3.21 -0.50 8.79
C THR A 98 -3.30 1.00 8.65
N GLY A 99 -2.15 1.69 8.77
CA GLY A 99 -2.02 3.11 8.52
C GLY A 99 -1.51 3.38 7.11
N SER A 100 -2.18 4.28 6.39
CA SER A 100 -1.77 4.75 5.07
C SER A 100 -1.68 6.27 5.05
N GLU A 101 -0.59 6.78 4.48
CA GLU A 101 -0.37 8.22 4.26
C GLU A 101 -1.25 8.78 3.13
N ASN A 102 -1.97 7.94 2.39
CA ASN A 102 -2.88 8.37 1.34
C ASN A 102 -4.16 9.03 1.88
N PHE A 103 -4.41 8.90 3.19
CA PHE A 103 -5.55 9.54 3.84
C PHE A 103 -5.11 10.71 4.71
N GLU A 104 -6.01 11.70 4.84
CA GLU A 104 -5.80 12.88 5.65
C GLU A 104 -5.52 12.53 7.12
N HIS A 105 -4.79 13.40 7.79
CA HIS A 105 -4.49 13.24 9.22
C HIS A 105 -5.78 13.01 10.04
N GLY A 106 -5.76 11.99 10.87
CA GLY A 106 -6.92 11.51 11.63
C GLY A 106 -7.77 10.43 10.93
N LYS A 107 -7.58 10.18 9.63
CA LYS A 107 -8.27 9.13 8.85
C LYS A 107 -7.32 8.07 8.32
N GLN A 108 -6.06 8.12 8.72
CA GLN A 108 -4.98 7.30 8.18
C GLN A 108 -5.10 5.82 8.54
N PHE A 109 -5.68 5.50 9.69
CA PHE A 109 -5.78 4.13 10.17
C PHE A 109 -7.14 3.51 9.87
N GLY A 110 -7.11 2.35 9.20
CA GLY A 110 -8.27 1.49 8.99
C GLY A 110 -8.21 0.25 9.87
N PHE A 111 -9.35 -0.17 10.42
CA PHE A 111 -9.47 -1.40 11.19
C PHE A 111 -10.33 -2.41 10.43
N PHE A 112 -9.79 -3.62 10.24
CA PHE A 112 -10.36 -4.66 9.39
C PHE A 112 -10.51 -5.96 10.18
N PRO A 113 -11.67 -6.20 10.80
CA PRO A 113 -11.93 -7.43 11.50
C PRO A 113 -12.37 -8.55 10.56
N ALA A 114 -12.04 -9.79 10.92
CA ALA A 114 -12.55 -10.97 10.26
C ALA A 114 -12.82 -12.07 11.30
N VAL A 115 -13.93 -12.76 11.15
CA VAL A 115 -14.32 -13.88 12.00
C VAL A 115 -14.55 -15.12 11.16
N SER A 116 -14.18 -16.27 11.69
CA SER A 116 -14.51 -17.54 11.08
C SER A 116 -14.89 -18.58 12.12
N ALA A 117 -15.77 -19.49 11.73
CA ALA A 117 -16.17 -20.64 12.50
C ALA A 117 -16.09 -21.90 11.64
N GLY A 118 -15.68 -23.00 12.25
CA GLY A 118 -15.57 -24.29 11.60
C GLY A 118 -16.07 -25.42 12.49
N TYR A 119 -16.70 -26.40 11.86
CA TYR A 119 -17.20 -27.58 12.52
C TYR A 119 -16.74 -28.84 11.79
N VAL A 120 -16.00 -29.69 12.48
CA VAL A 120 -15.51 -30.96 11.96
C VAL A 120 -16.50 -32.06 12.32
N ILE A 121 -17.45 -32.30 11.42
CA ILE A 121 -18.56 -33.23 11.64
C ILE A 121 -18.06 -34.67 11.67
N SER A 122 -17.02 -34.99 10.89
CA SER A 122 -16.44 -36.35 10.85
C SER A 122 -15.93 -36.85 12.22
N GLU A 123 -15.61 -35.93 13.14
CA GLU A 123 -15.15 -36.28 14.48
C GLU A 123 -16.32 -36.64 15.43
N GLU A 124 -17.57 -36.45 15.01
CA GLU A 124 -18.72 -36.81 15.82
C GLU A 124 -18.99 -38.33 15.84
N ALA A 125 -19.39 -38.80 16.99
CA ALA A 125 -19.62 -40.24 17.18
C ALA A 125 -20.71 -40.83 16.28
N PHE A 126 -21.73 -40.03 15.95
CA PHE A 126 -22.77 -40.42 15.02
C PHE A 126 -22.26 -40.57 13.58
N MET A 127 -21.38 -39.67 13.18
CA MET A 127 -20.83 -39.65 11.81
C MET A 127 -19.86 -40.82 11.57
N LYS A 128 -18.98 -41.09 12.54
CA LYS A 128 -18.08 -42.26 12.52
C LYS A 128 -18.81 -43.60 12.43
N LYS A 129 -20.03 -43.69 13.00
CA LYS A 129 -20.88 -44.87 12.91
C LYS A 129 -21.66 -44.97 11.58
N ALA A 130 -22.18 -43.87 11.12
CA ALA A 130 -23.04 -43.85 9.93
C ALA A 130 -22.25 -43.91 8.61
N LEU A 131 -21.11 -43.26 8.53
CA LEU A 131 -20.32 -43.11 7.32
C LEU A 131 -18.81 -43.34 7.60
N PRO A 132 -18.40 -44.59 7.90
CA PRO A 132 -17.03 -44.90 8.29
C PRO A 132 -15.98 -44.72 7.17
N TRP A 133 -16.43 -44.52 5.94
CA TRP A 133 -15.60 -44.30 4.77
C TRP A 133 -15.24 -42.84 4.55
N ILE A 134 -15.85 -41.90 5.33
CA ILE A 134 -15.52 -40.47 5.28
C ILE A 134 -14.47 -40.14 6.32
N ASP A 135 -13.24 -39.92 5.88
CA ASP A 135 -12.12 -39.59 6.79
C ASP A 135 -12.24 -38.18 7.35
N GLN A 136 -12.66 -37.18 6.50
CA GLN A 136 -12.78 -35.80 6.93
C GLN A 136 -13.97 -35.09 6.29
N PHE A 137 -14.88 -34.60 7.12
CA PHE A 137 -15.97 -33.73 6.71
C PHE A 137 -16.04 -32.52 7.63
N LYS A 138 -15.73 -31.34 7.05
CA LYS A 138 -15.66 -30.06 7.78
C LYS A 138 -16.48 -29.01 7.06
N ILE A 139 -17.33 -28.32 7.79
CA ILE A 139 -18.04 -27.13 7.33
C ILE A 139 -17.36 -25.90 7.92
N ARG A 140 -17.19 -24.83 7.13
CA ARG A 140 -16.57 -23.59 7.54
C ARG A 140 -17.33 -22.40 6.96
N ALA A 141 -17.52 -21.37 7.78
CA ALA A 141 -18.03 -20.07 7.38
C ALA A 141 -17.09 -18.98 7.87
N SER A 142 -16.93 -17.92 7.08
CA SER A 142 -16.11 -16.76 7.43
C SER A 142 -16.75 -15.48 6.89
N TYR A 143 -16.58 -14.41 7.66
CA TYR A 143 -16.92 -13.04 7.27
C TYR A 143 -15.76 -12.13 7.66
N GLY A 144 -15.44 -11.16 6.81
CA GLY A 144 -14.37 -10.22 7.10
C GLY A 144 -14.47 -8.98 6.23
N GLU A 145 -13.86 -7.92 6.73
CA GLU A 145 -13.72 -6.64 6.03
C GLU A 145 -12.28 -6.45 5.57
N VAL A 146 -12.11 -5.84 4.40
CA VAL A 146 -10.81 -5.56 3.80
C VAL A 146 -10.80 -4.13 3.32
N GLY A 147 -9.75 -3.39 3.67
CA GLY A 147 -9.51 -2.04 3.18
C GLY A 147 -8.62 -2.01 1.95
N ASN A 148 -8.74 -0.94 1.18
CA ASN A 148 -7.89 -0.66 0.04
C ASN A 148 -7.46 0.81 0.08
N ASP A 149 -6.15 1.07 0.05
CA ASP A 149 -5.55 2.40 0.03
C ASP A 149 -4.97 2.79 -1.34
N VAL A 150 -5.18 1.94 -2.35
CA VAL A 150 -4.72 2.19 -3.73
C VAL A 150 -5.73 3.08 -4.45
N LEU A 151 -5.40 4.35 -4.59
CA LEU A 151 -6.23 5.38 -5.20
C LEU A 151 -5.62 5.78 -6.55
N ASP A 152 -5.88 5.02 -7.61
CA ASP A 152 -5.43 5.27 -9.00
C ASP A 152 -3.92 5.63 -9.13
N GLY A 153 -3.08 5.07 -8.25
CA GLY A 153 -1.64 5.35 -8.22
C GLY A 153 -1.26 6.74 -7.69
N ARG A 154 -2.23 7.54 -7.25
CA ARG A 154 -1.98 8.86 -6.66
C ARG A 154 -1.52 8.71 -5.21
N ARG A 155 -0.52 9.49 -4.87
CA ARG A 155 -0.10 9.69 -3.48
C ARG A 155 -0.70 10.97 -2.94
N PHE A 156 -1.09 10.98 -1.68
CA PHE A 156 -1.68 12.14 -0.99
C PHE A 156 -2.84 12.77 -1.77
N PRO A 157 -3.86 12.01 -2.16
CA PRO A 157 -4.95 12.52 -3.00
C PRO A 157 -5.77 13.61 -2.33
N TYR A 158 -5.61 13.84 -1.03
CA TYR A 158 -6.21 14.94 -0.28
C TYR A 158 -5.49 16.29 -0.48
N VAL A 159 -4.28 16.28 -1.08
CA VAL A 159 -3.50 17.48 -1.33
C VAL A 159 -3.78 18.01 -2.73
N SER A 160 -4.08 19.32 -2.84
CA SER A 160 -4.17 19.99 -4.13
C SER A 160 -2.78 20.30 -4.67
N LEU A 161 -2.54 19.99 -5.94
CA LEU A 161 -1.31 20.30 -6.63
C LEU A 161 -1.51 21.55 -7.51
N ILE A 162 -0.64 22.53 -7.28
CA ILE A 162 -0.59 23.75 -8.06
C ILE A 162 0.68 23.73 -8.91
N ASP A 163 0.52 23.88 -10.20
CA ASP A 163 1.61 24.04 -11.15
C ASP A 163 1.95 25.53 -11.25
N THR A 164 3.21 25.86 -10.98
CA THR A 164 3.71 27.23 -11.01
C THR A 164 4.31 27.61 -12.37
N ASP A 165 4.62 26.62 -13.19
CA ASP A 165 5.35 26.83 -14.45
C ASP A 165 4.44 26.75 -15.67
N ASP A 166 3.33 26.00 -15.62
CA ASP A 166 2.41 25.75 -16.74
C ASP A 166 1.08 26.54 -16.65
N GLY A 167 1.00 27.52 -15.78
CA GLY A 167 -0.19 28.38 -15.64
C GLY A 167 -0.35 29.40 -16.77
N GLY A 168 0.61 29.48 -17.67
CA GLY A 168 0.69 30.54 -18.67
C GLY A 168 1.15 31.87 -18.07
N SER A 169 0.99 32.94 -18.80
CA SER A 169 1.36 34.27 -18.31
C SER A 169 0.38 35.31 -18.82
N TYR A 170 0.14 36.30 -18.01
CA TYR A 170 -0.66 37.45 -18.37
C TYR A 170 0.23 38.71 -18.52
N SER A 171 0.03 39.47 -19.60
CA SER A 171 0.80 40.68 -19.87
C SER A 171 -0.04 41.91 -19.59
N PHE A 172 0.46 42.77 -18.74
CA PHE A 172 -0.17 44.03 -18.34
C PHE A 172 0.61 45.23 -18.95
N GLY A 173 -0.06 46.38 -19.03
CA GLY A 173 0.51 47.64 -19.49
C GLY A 173 0.22 47.90 -20.96
N GLU A 174 0.44 49.15 -21.39
CA GLU A 174 0.10 49.67 -22.72
C GLU A 174 0.75 48.90 -23.88
N PHE A 175 1.90 48.28 -23.62
CA PHE A 175 2.63 47.45 -24.61
C PHE A 175 2.85 46.00 -24.11
N GLY A 176 2.10 45.54 -23.11
CA GLY A 176 2.26 44.18 -22.57
C GLY A 176 3.64 43.93 -21.96
N THR A 177 4.31 44.97 -21.46
CA THR A 177 5.69 44.92 -20.95
C THR A 177 5.82 44.20 -19.57
N ASN A 178 4.75 44.21 -18.77
CA ASN A 178 4.71 43.59 -17.46
C ASN A 178 4.09 42.19 -17.56
N ARG A 179 4.91 41.17 -17.62
CA ARG A 179 4.48 39.78 -17.69
C ARG A 179 4.40 39.21 -16.30
N VAL A 180 3.25 38.68 -15.89
CA VAL A 180 3.01 38.01 -14.63
C VAL A 180 2.74 36.54 -14.92
N GLN A 181 3.46 35.65 -14.25
CA GLN A 181 3.26 34.21 -14.33
C GLN A 181 1.93 33.87 -13.65
N ALA A 182 1.11 33.07 -14.31
CA ALA A 182 -0.11 32.51 -13.72
C ALA A 182 0.12 31.14 -13.15
N TYR A 183 -0.67 30.80 -12.15
CA TYR A 183 -0.66 29.46 -11.54
C TYR A 183 -1.86 28.67 -12.05
N ARG A 184 -1.65 27.35 -12.17
CA ARG A 184 -2.71 26.45 -12.60
C ARG A 184 -2.90 25.36 -11.53
N ILE A 185 -4.13 25.10 -11.15
CA ILE A 185 -4.44 23.93 -10.33
C ILE A 185 -4.34 22.69 -11.23
N ARG A 186 -3.31 21.87 -11.02
CA ARG A 186 -3.09 20.62 -11.75
C ARG A 186 -4.04 19.53 -11.28
N THR A 187 -4.23 19.42 -9.97
CA THR A 187 -5.11 18.41 -9.37
C THR A 187 -5.77 19.00 -8.13
N LEU A 188 -7.06 18.84 -8.02
CA LEU A 188 -7.81 19.21 -6.81
C LEU A 188 -7.70 18.08 -5.78
N GLY A 189 -7.40 18.42 -4.55
CA GLY A 189 -7.37 17.48 -3.45
C GLY A 189 -8.76 17.05 -3.00
N THR A 190 -8.89 15.83 -2.55
CA THR A 190 -10.14 15.24 -2.03
C THR A 190 -9.96 14.90 -0.55
N PRO A 191 -10.26 15.84 0.38
CA PRO A 191 -9.94 15.67 1.81
C PRO A 191 -10.82 14.65 2.54
N ASN A 192 -11.96 14.25 1.97
CA ASN A 192 -12.92 13.36 2.63
C ASN A 192 -12.74 11.87 2.31
N LEU A 193 -11.60 11.48 1.78
CA LEU A 193 -11.29 10.08 1.54
C LEU A 193 -11.03 9.33 2.86
N THR A 194 -11.62 8.14 2.95
CA THR A 194 -11.45 7.18 4.05
C THR A 194 -11.22 5.79 3.47
N TRP A 195 -10.79 4.89 4.31
CA TRP A 195 -10.68 3.47 4.00
C TRP A 195 -11.99 2.87 3.49
#